data_3e65d3a11f0bb6befd75a3bc69e24c8c
#
_entry.id   3e65d3a11f0bb6befd75a3bc69e24c8c
#
_cell.length_a   1.000
_cell.length_b   1.000
_cell.length_c   1.000
_cell.angle_alpha   90.00
_cell.angle_beta   90.00
_cell.angle_gamma   90.00
#
_symmetry.space_group_name_H-M   'P 1'
#
loop_
_entity.id
_entity.type
_entity.pdbx_description
1 polymer ?
#
loop_
_entity_poly.entity_id
_entity_poly.type
_entity_poly.pdbx_seq_one_letter_code
_entity_poly.pdbx_strand_id
1 'polypeptide(L)'
;STRKESSAASDVYKRQLYDDADFDVVCANLLEAGSKEPFFDPYVIKDINGIKFGFIGITVEFTPFYKALGWKVSDAFEWVERCVDQLSGQVDCLVLMSHLGKYDDETLANRFPEIDVILGSHTHHHFENGDVVGPVLIGAAGRFGDYLGEITLTFEGRELVDKSARLIDTDMLSHVDDPYYEYGRDLMREKVIKWDTPPVPRHLFHTSRFISRLAYMIRDFTGADASIIHTGLIAKSFEGGTLSEYELHKVLPHPINVVKIKLTGRELKEIFNQAMRHEFRDDIVRGMGFRGDIFGTFVTDNIGYVESKRKYYIGEERIKENGTYTLGTLDMYTFGRIFPQFKSAKKIYMMPEFLRDIVKLYNEDL
;
A
#
# COMPACT_ATOMS: atom_id res chain seq x y z
N SER A 1 9.31 9.69 25.13
CA SER A 1 10.64 9.02 25.12
C SER A 1 10.59 7.69 24.37
N THR A 2 9.52 6.92 24.41
CA THR A 2 9.38 5.59 23.78
C THR A 2 9.21 5.58 22.26
N ARG A 3 8.83 6.69 21.63
CA ARG A 3 8.64 6.77 20.15
C ARG A 3 9.94 6.89 19.34
N LYS A 4 11.04 7.35 19.94
CA LYS A 4 12.34 7.45 19.24
C LYS A 4 13.08 6.11 19.13
N GLU A 5 12.88 5.23 20.10
CA GLU A 5 13.49 3.90 20.08
C GLU A 5 12.80 2.94 19.10
N SER A 6 11.52 3.15 18.84
CA SER A 6 10.74 2.35 17.88
C SER A 6 11.16 2.58 16.41
N SER A 7 11.58 3.78 16.02
CA SER A 7 12.04 4.05 14.66
C SER A 7 13.41 3.42 14.37
N ALA A 8 14.38 3.55 15.28
CA ALA A 8 15.68 2.93 15.14
C ALA A 8 15.60 1.39 15.16
N ALA A 9 14.74 0.82 16.00
CA ALA A 9 14.49 -0.62 16.02
C ALA A 9 13.83 -1.13 14.71
N SER A 10 12.94 -0.33 14.08
CA SER A 10 12.33 -0.72 12.81
C SER A 10 13.32 -0.69 11.64
N ASP A 11 14.29 0.20 11.67
CA ASP A 11 15.32 0.31 10.63
C ASP A 11 16.33 -0.85 10.71
N VAL A 12 16.77 -1.19 11.92
CA VAL A 12 17.58 -2.39 12.17
C VAL A 12 16.81 -3.66 11.77
N TYR A 13 15.51 -3.73 12.07
CA TYR A 13 14.68 -4.90 11.78
C TYR A 13 14.48 -5.11 10.26
N LYS A 14 14.37 -4.06 9.48
CA LYS A 14 14.22 -4.15 8.02
C LYS A 14 15.51 -4.55 7.33
N ARG A 15 16.66 -4.09 7.82
CA ARG A 15 17.96 -4.55 7.33
C ARG A 15 18.16 -6.04 7.60
N GLN A 16 17.81 -6.49 8.81
CA GLN A 16 17.90 -7.90 9.22
C GLN A 16 17.06 -8.86 8.37
N LEU A 17 15.97 -8.39 7.74
CA LEU A 17 15.15 -9.23 6.85
C LEU A 17 15.91 -9.72 5.61
N TYR A 18 16.97 -9.00 5.20
CA TYR A 18 17.75 -9.32 4.01
C TYR A 18 19.19 -9.71 4.32
N ASP A 19 19.61 -9.67 5.61
CA ASP A 19 21.00 -9.99 5.99
C ASP A 19 21.39 -11.45 5.66
N ASP A 20 20.42 -12.37 5.72
CA ASP A 20 20.59 -13.78 5.38
C ASP A 20 20.01 -14.14 4.00
N ALA A 21 19.67 -13.15 3.16
CA ALA A 21 19.11 -13.38 1.84
C ALA A 21 20.19 -13.93 0.87
N ASP A 22 19.90 -15.06 0.23
CA ASP A 22 20.75 -15.64 -0.81
C ASP A 22 20.43 -15.03 -2.20
N PHE A 23 20.18 -13.73 -2.22
CA PHE A 23 19.94 -12.95 -3.45
C PHE A 23 20.31 -11.48 -3.22
N ASP A 24 20.60 -10.76 -4.31
CA ASP A 24 20.88 -9.33 -4.23
C ASP A 24 19.61 -8.51 -4.06
N VAL A 25 19.69 -7.47 -3.24
CA VAL A 25 18.62 -6.48 -3.06
C VAL A 25 19.10 -5.13 -3.59
N VAL A 26 18.36 -4.55 -4.55
CA VAL A 26 18.70 -3.27 -5.18
C VAL A 26 17.56 -2.26 -5.06
N CYS A 27 17.90 -1.02 -4.67
CA CYS A 27 16.95 0.09 -4.65
C CYS A 27 17.71 1.43 -4.65
N ALA A 28 17.75 2.09 -5.79
CA ALA A 28 18.58 3.27 -6.00
C ALA A 28 18.09 4.51 -5.27
N ASN A 29 16.78 4.72 -5.14
CA ASN A 29 16.23 5.97 -4.62
C ASN A 29 15.75 5.90 -3.16
N LEU A 30 15.99 4.80 -2.45
CA LEU A 30 15.70 4.68 -1.03
C LEU A 30 16.96 4.99 -0.21
N LEU A 31 16.91 6.06 0.59
CA LEU A 31 18.01 6.58 1.36
C LEU A 31 17.70 6.50 2.85
N GLU A 32 18.73 6.35 3.68
CA GLU A 32 18.60 6.59 5.13
C GLU A 32 18.29 8.06 5.41
N ALA A 33 17.56 8.34 6.48
CA ALA A 33 17.29 9.71 6.89
C ALA A 33 18.62 10.44 7.20
N GLY A 34 18.86 11.55 6.48
CA GLY A 34 20.09 12.33 6.61
C GLY A 34 21.26 11.88 5.72
N SER A 35 21.14 10.77 4.99
CA SER A 35 22.11 10.32 3.99
C SER A 35 21.79 10.88 2.60
N LYS A 36 22.81 10.88 1.73
CA LYS A 36 22.70 11.10 0.29
C LYS A 36 22.93 9.83 -0.51
N GLU A 37 23.38 8.78 0.16
CA GLU A 37 23.69 7.50 -0.46
C GLU A 37 22.48 6.55 -0.34
N PRO A 38 22.26 5.68 -1.32
CA PRO A 38 21.26 4.64 -1.26
C PRO A 38 21.50 3.70 -0.07
N PHE A 39 20.40 3.20 0.50
CA PHE A 39 20.47 2.21 1.58
C PHE A 39 20.81 0.82 1.08
N PHE A 40 20.30 0.44 -0.09
CA PHE A 40 20.68 -0.74 -0.83
C PHE A 40 21.55 -0.37 -2.03
N ASP A 41 22.22 -1.33 -2.63
CA ASP A 41 22.91 -1.10 -3.88
C ASP A 41 21.92 -0.56 -4.94
N PRO A 42 22.28 0.48 -5.71
CA PRO A 42 21.40 1.07 -6.71
C PRO A 42 21.12 0.10 -7.88
N TYR A 43 22.08 -0.75 -8.19
CA TYR A 43 22.02 -1.75 -9.24
C TYR A 43 22.98 -2.91 -8.95
N VAL A 44 22.82 -4.00 -9.67
CA VAL A 44 23.77 -5.13 -9.71
C VAL A 44 24.04 -5.54 -11.14
N ILE A 45 25.27 -5.98 -11.42
CA ILE A 45 25.66 -6.57 -12.71
C ILE A 45 25.80 -8.08 -12.54
N LYS A 46 25.12 -8.85 -13.39
CA LYS A 46 25.18 -10.31 -13.42
C LYS A 46 25.68 -10.79 -14.79
N ASP A 47 26.64 -11.68 -14.80
CA ASP A 47 27.03 -12.40 -16.02
C ASP A 47 26.21 -13.69 -16.09
N ILE A 48 25.38 -13.81 -17.11
CA ILE A 48 24.52 -14.97 -17.34
C ILE A 48 24.86 -15.54 -18.73
N ASN A 49 25.57 -16.65 -18.75
CA ASN A 49 26.01 -17.30 -19.98
C ASN A 49 26.88 -16.41 -20.89
N GLY A 50 27.69 -15.51 -20.31
CA GLY A 50 28.58 -14.61 -21.07
C GLY A 50 27.89 -13.29 -21.49
N ILE A 51 26.61 -13.08 -21.16
CA ILE A 51 25.88 -11.83 -21.35
C ILE A 51 25.84 -11.08 -20.02
N LYS A 52 26.25 -9.82 -20.01
CA LYS A 52 26.21 -8.95 -18.83
C LYS A 52 24.87 -8.23 -18.73
N PHE A 53 24.12 -8.54 -17.71
CA PHE A 53 22.88 -7.84 -17.37
C PHE A 53 23.12 -6.82 -16.26
N GLY A 54 22.60 -5.59 -16.43
CA GLY A 54 22.49 -4.62 -15.36
C GLY A 54 21.03 -4.60 -14.83
N PHE A 55 20.86 -4.80 -13.53
CA PHE A 55 19.55 -4.71 -12.89
C PHE A 55 19.50 -3.48 -11.98
N ILE A 56 18.65 -2.52 -12.29
CA ILE A 56 18.42 -1.30 -11.48
C ILE A 56 17.13 -1.51 -10.70
N GLY A 57 17.13 -1.19 -9.40
CA GLY A 57 15.91 -1.18 -8.57
C GLY A 57 15.44 0.24 -8.27
N ILE A 58 14.12 0.47 -8.33
CA ILE A 58 13.52 1.79 -8.05
C ILE A 58 12.17 1.65 -7.36
N THR A 59 11.85 2.54 -6.41
CA THR A 59 10.57 2.54 -5.69
C THR A 59 9.83 3.87 -5.82
N VAL A 60 8.49 3.82 -5.64
CA VAL A 60 7.62 4.99 -5.71
C VAL A 60 7.93 6.02 -4.63
N GLU A 61 7.88 7.30 -5.00
CA GLU A 61 8.07 8.41 -4.07
C GLU A 61 6.80 8.68 -3.27
N PHE A 62 6.71 8.09 -2.07
CA PHE A 62 5.66 8.44 -1.11
C PHE A 62 6.30 9.00 0.17
N THR A 63 6.89 10.19 0.04
CA THR A 63 7.67 10.88 1.06
C THR A 63 7.04 10.92 2.46
N PRO A 64 5.73 11.21 2.65
CA PRO A 64 5.14 11.25 3.99
C PRO A 64 5.22 9.91 4.71
N PHE A 65 5.07 8.81 3.98
CA PHE A 65 5.11 7.44 4.48
C PHE A 65 6.54 7.04 4.86
N TYR A 66 7.47 7.16 3.93
CA TYR A 66 8.88 6.82 4.18
C TYR A 66 9.50 7.66 5.30
N LYS A 67 9.18 8.96 5.34
CA LYS A 67 9.64 9.85 6.42
C LYS A 67 9.13 9.43 7.80
N ALA A 68 7.89 8.95 7.90
CA ALA A 68 7.33 8.45 9.16
C ALA A 68 8.06 7.19 9.66
N LEU A 69 8.62 6.40 8.72
CA LEU A 69 9.42 5.21 8.99
C LEU A 69 10.92 5.49 9.19
N GLY A 70 11.35 6.75 9.17
CA GLY A 70 12.76 7.13 9.31
C GLY A 70 13.58 7.08 8.01
N TRP A 71 12.92 6.89 6.85
CA TRP A 71 13.54 6.76 5.54
C TRP A 71 13.37 8.05 4.73
N LYS A 72 14.24 8.22 3.75
CA LYS A 72 14.10 9.24 2.70
C LYS A 72 13.98 8.53 1.37
N VAL A 73 12.93 8.82 0.62
CA VAL A 73 12.84 8.48 -0.79
C VAL A 73 13.16 9.72 -1.62
N SER A 74 13.92 9.58 -2.67
CA SER A 74 14.33 10.67 -3.57
C SER A 74 13.79 10.43 -4.97
N ASP A 75 13.92 11.44 -5.84
CA ASP A 75 13.41 11.41 -7.20
C ASP A 75 13.91 10.16 -7.95
N ALA A 76 12.97 9.36 -8.43
CA ALA A 76 13.23 8.11 -9.10
C ALA A 76 13.90 8.32 -10.47
N PHE A 77 13.50 9.36 -11.21
CA PHE A 77 14.01 9.64 -12.55
C PHE A 77 15.47 10.09 -12.52
N GLU A 78 15.85 10.90 -11.52
CA GLU A 78 17.26 11.28 -11.33
C GLU A 78 18.15 10.07 -11.03
N TRP A 79 17.66 9.10 -10.27
CA TRP A 79 18.41 7.90 -9.95
C TRP A 79 18.49 6.93 -11.12
N VAL A 80 17.44 6.78 -11.90
CA VAL A 80 17.48 5.98 -13.14
C VAL A 80 18.51 6.58 -14.10
N GLU A 81 18.51 7.91 -14.32
CA GLU A 81 19.48 8.60 -15.17
C GLU A 81 20.93 8.30 -14.74
N ARG A 82 21.23 8.44 -13.45
CA ARG A 82 22.57 8.14 -12.91
C ARG A 82 22.98 6.68 -13.12
N CYS A 83 22.06 5.73 -12.90
CA CYS A 83 22.34 4.33 -13.06
C CYS A 83 22.54 3.96 -14.55
N VAL A 84 21.72 4.50 -15.45
CA VAL A 84 21.86 4.32 -16.90
C VAL A 84 23.23 4.84 -17.35
N ASP A 85 23.61 6.06 -16.96
CA ASP A 85 24.92 6.65 -17.29
C ASP A 85 26.08 5.80 -16.78
N GLN A 86 25.98 5.29 -15.54
CA GLN A 86 27.02 4.45 -14.95
C GLN A 86 27.15 3.09 -15.64
N LEU A 87 26.04 2.49 -16.04
CA LEU A 87 26.01 1.16 -16.66
C LEU A 87 26.25 1.18 -18.17
N SER A 88 26.18 2.36 -18.79
CA SER A 88 26.43 2.53 -20.23
C SER A 88 27.78 1.95 -20.64
N GLY A 89 27.76 1.06 -21.63
CA GLY A 89 28.94 0.37 -22.15
C GLY A 89 29.52 -0.71 -21.21
N GLN A 90 28.96 -0.93 -20.03
CA GLN A 90 29.41 -1.97 -19.09
C GLN A 90 28.56 -3.24 -19.17
N VAL A 91 27.34 -3.13 -19.67
CA VAL A 91 26.36 -4.22 -19.76
C VAL A 91 25.86 -4.43 -21.18
N ASP A 92 25.37 -5.60 -21.50
CA ASP A 92 24.82 -6.00 -22.80
C ASP A 92 23.28 -5.87 -22.81
N CYS A 93 22.66 -5.90 -21.63
CA CYS A 93 21.22 -5.74 -21.44
C CYS A 93 20.94 -5.00 -20.13
N LEU A 94 20.08 -4.00 -20.19
CA LEU A 94 19.70 -3.19 -19.04
C LEU A 94 18.25 -3.45 -18.65
N VAL A 95 18.04 -3.90 -17.41
CA VAL A 95 16.73 -4.23 -16.85
C VAL A 95 16.42 -3.29 -15.69
N LEU A 96 15.29 -2.59 -15.76
CA LEU A 96 14.77 -1.76 -14.66
C LEU A 96 13.67 -2.52 -13.91
N MET A 97 13.88 -2.80 -12.63
CA MET A 97 12.86 -3.31 -11.71
C MET A 97 12.14 -2.12 -11.07
N SER A 98 10.98 -1.78 -11.61
CA SER A 98 10.23 -0.58 -11.26
C SER A 98 9.05 -0.88 -10.34
N HIS A 99 8.96 -0.14 -9.23
CA HIS A 99 7.77 -0.07 -8.40
C HIS A 99 7.11 1.32 -8.48
N LEU A 100 7.06 1.93 -9.67
CA LEU A 100 6.49 3.28 -9.89
C LEU A 100 5.05 3.21 -10.43
N GLY A 101 4.78 2.24 -11.30
CA GLY A 101 3.51 2.06 -11.96
C GLY A 101 3.51 2.51 -13.41
N LYS A 102 2.49 2.06 -14.15
CA LYS A 102 2.38 2.11 -15.60
C LYS A 102 2.80 3.45 -16.23
N TYR A 103 2.27 4.56 -15.73
CA TYR A 103 2.48 5.88 -16.37
C TYR A 103 3.92 6.38 -16.21
N ASP A 104 4.53 6.12 -15.07
CA ASP A 104 5.92 6.46 -14.84
C ASP A 104 6.85 5.51 -15.60
N ASP A 105 6.50 4.22 -15.70
CA ASP A 105 7.23 3.22 -16.49
C ASP A 105 7.23 3.59 -17.98
N GLU A 106 6.09 4.00 -18.55
CA GLU A 106 5.98 4.52 -19.93
C GLU A 106 6.82 5.79 -20.14
N THR A 107 6.85 6.67 -19.12
CA THR A 107 7.63 7.90 -19.17
C THR A 107 9.13 7.60 -19.14
N LEU A 108 9.55 6.65 -18.29
CA LEU A 108 10.94 6.20 -18.22
C LEU A 108 11.40 5.54 -19.52
N ALA A 109 10.56 4.68 -20.11
CA ALA A 109 10.86 4.02 -21.38
C ALA A 109 11.06 5.06 -22.52
N ASN A 110 10.28 6.13 -22.56
CA ASN A 110 10.46 7.21 -23.54
C ASN A 110 11.73 8.05 -23.27
N ARG A 111 12.09 8.26 -21.99
CA ARG A 111 13.22 9.11 -21.61
C ARG A 111 14.57 8.40 -21.71
N PHE A 112 14.58 7.09 -21.45
CA PHE A 112 15.79 6.25 -21.39
C PHE A 112 15.67 5.04 -22.31
N PRO A 113 15.81 5.25 -23.63
CA PRO A 113 15.71 4.17 -24.62
C PRO A 113 16.86 3.15 -24.52
N GLU A 114 17.86 3.41 -23.69
CA GLU A 114 18.95 2.49 -23.35
C GLU A 114 18.49 1.34 -22.44
N ILE A 115 17.34 1.48 -21.79
CA ILE A 115 16.74 0.41 -21.01
C ILE A 115 16.11 -0.59 -21.98
N ASP A 116 16.46 -1.87 -21.84
CA ASP A 116 15.90 -2.92 -22.69
C ASP A 116 14.56 -3.43 -22.18
N VAL A 117 14.45 -3.59 -20.85
CA VAL A 117 13.27 -4.17 -20.21
C VAL A 117 12.94 -3.39 -18.94
N ILE A 118 11.64 -3.09 -18.73
CA ILE A 118 11.10 -2.63 -17.47
C ILE A 118 10.19 -3.72 -16.88
N LEU A 119 10.50 -4.18 -15.67
CA LEU A 119 9.64 -5.04 -14.88
C LEU A 119 8.77 -4.14 -13.99
N GLY A 120 7.56 -3.82 -14.47
CA GLY A 120 6.65 -2.86 -13.86
C GLY A 120 5.79 -3.47 -12.74
N SER A 121 5.47 -2.64 -11.74
CA SER A 121 4.66 -3.04 -10.58
C SER A 121 3.76 -1.88 -10.11
N HIS A 122 3.38 -1.83 -8.82
CA HIS A 122 2.62 -0.80 -8.10
C HIS A 122 1.14 -0.64 -8.53
N THR A 123 0.86 -0.36 -9.79
CA THR A 123 -0.50 -0.10 -10.29
C THR A 123 -1.26 -1.38 -10.66
N HIS A 124 -0.64 -2.55 -10.48
CA HIS A 124 -1.23 -3.86 -10.73
C HIS A 124 -1.82 -4.04 -12.13
N HIS A 125 -1.23 -3.41 -13.13
CA HIS A 125 -1.56 -3.68 -14.53
C HIS A 125 -1.05 -5.06 -14.92
N HIS A 126 -1.70 -5.68 -15.90
CA HIS A 126 -1.17 -6.86 -16.57
C HIS A 126 -1.11 -6.60 -18.07
N PHE A 127 -0.02 -7.00 -18.69
CA PHE A 127 0.20 -6.87 -20.13
C PHE A 127 0.41 -8.27 -20.69
N GLU A 128 -0.61 -8.81 -21.34
CA GLU A 128 -0.63 -10.20 -21.78
C GLU A 128 0.61 -10.56 -22.62
N ASN A 129 1.05 -9.66 -23.49
CA ASN A 129 2.23 -9.83 -24.36
C ASN A 129 3.30 -8.75 -24.12
N GLY A 130 3.30 -8.12 -22.93
CA GLY A 130 4.08 -6.94 -22.67
C GLY A 130 3.48 -5.67 -23.30
N ASP A 131 4.03 -4.52 -22.94
CA ASP A 131 3.77 -3.24 -23.58
C ASP A 131 5.09 -2.71 -24.15
N VAL A 132 5.10 -2.19 -25.39
CA VAL A 132 6.32 -1.76 -26.08
C VAL A 132 6.27 -0.25 -26.26
N VAL A 133 7.23 0.45 -25.68
CA VAL A 133 7.37 1.90 -25.76
C VAL A 133 8.73 2.24 -26.35
N GLY A 134 8.75 2.67 -27.61
CA GLY A 134 9.99 2.82 -28.37
C GLY A 134 10.74 1.49 -28.45
N PRO A 135 12.02 1.40 -28.06
CA PRO A 135 12.76 0.14 -28.02
C PRO A 135 12.57 -0.65 -26.71
N VAL A 136 11.85 -0.11 -25.72
CA VAL A 136 11.74 -0.71 -24.38
C VAL A 136 10.55 -1.65 -24.28
N LEU A 137 10.76 -2.85 -23.75
CA LEU A 137 9.70 -3.80 -23.41
C LEU A 137 9.30 -3.64 -21.94
N ILE A 138 8.03 -3.37 -21.65
CA ILE A 138 7.49 -3.28 -20.30
C ILE A 138 6.67 -4.53 -19.99
N GLY A 139 7.06 -5.28 -18.96
CA GLY A 139 6.33 -6.41 -18.43
C GLY A 139 5.63 -6.07 -17.11
N ALA A 140 4.35 -6.45 -16.96
CA ALA A 140 3.62 -6.33 -15.71
C ALA A 140 2.60 -7.49 -15.59
N ALA A 141 2.66 -8.24 -14.48
CA ALA A 141 1.94 -9.50 -14.29
C ALA A 141 0.73 -9.40 -13.33
N GLY A 142 0.15 -8.21 -13.17
CA GLY A 142 -1.05 -8.03 -12.35
C GLY A 142 -0.78 -8.06 -10.85
N ARG A 143 -1.53 -8.87 -10.11
CA ARG A 143 -1.47 -8.96 -8.65
C ARG A 143 -1.85 -10.35 -8.14
N PHE A 144 -1.60 -10.60 -6.86
CA PHE A 144 -2.00 -11.80 -6.12
C PHE A 144 -1.39 -13.12 -6.61
N GLY A 145 -0.47 -13.07 -7.59
CA GLY A 145 0.03 -14.27 -8.24
C GLY A 145 -0.96 -14.88 -9.24
N ASP A 146 -1.96 -14.11 -9.71
CA ASP A 146 -2.89 -14.56 -10.74
C ASP A 146 -2.17 -14.92 -12.04
N TYR A 147 -1.03 -14.27 -12.32
CA TYR A 147 -0.20 -14.51 -13.49
C TYR A 147 1.29 -14.58 -13.15
N LEU A 148 2.00 -15.44 -13.86
CA LEU A 148 3.45 -15.45 -13.93
C LEU A 148 3.89 -14.77 -15.24
N GLY A 149 4.69 -13.69 -15.14
CA GLY A 149 5.27 -13.01 -16.30
C GLY A 149 6.54 -13.73 -16.77
N GLU A 150 6.59 -14.09 -18.04
CA GLU A 150 7.79 -14.62 -18.70
C GLU A 150 8.27 -13.61 -19.74
N ILE A 151 9.56 -13.24 -19.68
CA ILE A 151 10.23 -12.40 -20.68
C ILE A 151 11.32 -13.23 -21.33
N THR A 152 11.28 -13.32 -22.65
CA THR A 152 12.28 -14.02 -23.47
C THR A 152 13.15 -12.98 -24.18
N LEU A 153 14.47 -13.11 -24.02
CA LEU A 153 15.46 -12.26 -24.64
C LEU A 153 16.35 -13.13 -25.53
N THR A 154 16.50 -12.75 -26.80
CA THR A 154 17.33 -13.48 -27.79
C THR A 154 18.57 -12.68 -28.12
N PHE A 155 19.73 -13.29 -28.01
CA PHE A 155 21.01 -12.66 -28.29
C PHE A 155 21.73 -13.33 -29.47
N GLU A 156 22.35 -12.52 -30.32
CA GLU A 156 23.36 -12.94 -31.30
C GLU A 156 24.73 -12.46 -30.81
N GLY A 157 25.53 -13.40 -30.32
CA GLY A 157 26.73 -13.04 -29.57
C GLY A 157 26.38 -12.32 -28.28
N ARG A 158 26.68 -11.02 -28.20
CA ARG A 158 26.34 -10.15 -27.06
C ARG A 158 25.27 -9.08 -27.39
N GLU A 159 24.77 -9.10 -28.62
CA GLU A 159 23.76 -8.15 -29.09
C GLU A 159 22.36 -8.70 -28.83
N LEU A 160 21.52 -7.94 -28.19
CA LEU A 160 20.10 -8.27 -28.00
C LEU A 160 19.34 -8.01 -29.29
N VAL A 161 18.87 -9.06 -29.95
CA VAL A 161 18.23 -9.00 -31.28
C VAL A 161 16.72 -9.13 -31.22
N ASP A 162 16.15 -9.74 -30.17
CA ASP A 162 14.71 -9.88 -30.00
C ASP A 162 14.33 -9.97 -28.54
N LYS A 163 13.13 -9.46 -28.21
CA LYS A 163 12.55 -9.53 -26.88
C LYS A 163 11.04 -9.65 -26.95
N SER A 164 10.49 -10.54 -26.14
CA SER A 164 9.05 -10.77 -26.04
C SER A 164 8.63 -11.04 -24.59
N ALA A 165 7.36 -10.82 -24.31
CA ALA A 165 6.77 -11.13 -23.01
C ALA A 165 5.47 -11.92 -23.19
N ARG A 166 5.14 -12.75 -22.21
CA ARG A 166 3.84 -13.40 -22.09
C ARG A 166 3.45 -13.57 -20.64
N LEU A 167 2.14 -13.65 -20.40
CA LEU A 167 1.60 -14.04 -19.10
C LEU A 167 1.16 -15.50 -19.13
N ILE A 168 1.45 -16.21 -18.05
CA ILE A 168 1.00 -17.57 -17.81
C ILE A 168 -0.03 -17.47 -16.67
N ASP A 169 -1.25 -17.90 -16.91
CA ASP A 169 -2.29 -17.99 -15.89
C ASP A 169 -1.91 -19.06 -14.86
N THR A 170 -1.80 -18.67 -13.59
CA THR A 170 -1.33 -19.59 -12.55
C THR A 170 -2.39 -20.63 -12.17
N ASP A 171 -3.67 -20.39 -12.46
CA ASP A 171 -4.71 -21.40 -12.30
C ASP A 171 -4.55 -22.59 -13.25
N MET A 172 -3.80 -22.41 -14.34
CA MET A 172 -3.45 -23.49 -15.28
C MET A 172 -2.24 -24.30 -14.85
N LEU A 173 -1.51 -23.88 -13.83
CA LEU A 173 -0.36 -24.60 -13.32
C LEU A 173 -0.81 -25.68 -12.32
N SER A 174 0.01 -26.74 -12.21
CA SER A 174 -0.25 -27.79 -11.22
C SER A 174 -0.22 -27.22 -9.83
N HIS A 175 -1.26 -27.43 -9.05
CA HIS A 175 -1.24 -27.10 -7.63
C HIS A 175 -0.16 -27.92 -6.93
N VAL A 176 0.74 -27.22 -6.30
CA VAL A 176 1.70 -27.80 -5.35
C VAL A 176 1.25 -27.38 -3.96
N ASP A 177 1.21 -28.32 -3.01
CA ASP A 177 0.98 -27.99 -1.62
C ASP A 177 2.01 -26.94 -1.17
N ASP A 178 1.53 -25.81 -0.65
CA ASP A 178 2.38 -24.74 -0.16
C ASP A 178 2.65 -24.90 1.35
N PRO A 179 3.76 -25.54 1.74
CA PRO A 179 4.08 -25.77 3.14
C PRO A 179 4.29 -24.45 3.90
N TYR A 180 4.69 -23.38 3.23
CA TYR A 180 4.90 -22.07 3.87
C TYR A 180 3.57 -21.40 4.19
N TYR A 181 2.57 -21.56 3.32
CA TYR A 181 1.21 -21.07 3.61
C TYR A 181 0.61 -21.78 4.82
N GLU A 182 0.68 -23.11 4.86
CA GLU A 182 0.19 -23.92 5.97
C GLU A 182 0.90 -23.55 7.28
N TYR A 183 2.21 -23.47 7.24
CA TYR A 183 3.03 -23.08 8.40
C TYR A 183 2.68 -21.67 8.87
N GLY A 184 2.62 -20.68 7.99
CA GLY A 184 2.26 -19.30 8.33
C GLY A 184 0.84 -19.18 8.90
N ARG A 185 -0.12 -19.92 8.33
CA ARG A 185 -1.49 -20.00 8.83
C ARG A 185 -1.53 -20.53 10.25
N ASP A 186 -0.82 -21.62 10.53
CA ASP A 186 -0.84 -22.27 11.83
C ASP A 186 -0.16 -21.39 12.88
N LEU A 187 0.97 -20.76 12.59
CA LEU A 187 1.60 -19.76 13.46
C LEU A 187 0.66 -18.59 13.81
N MET A 188 -0.11 -18.10 12.84
CA MET A 188 -1.08 -17.02 13.09
C MET A 188 -2.28 -17.49 13.89
N ARG A 189 -2.69 -18.77 13.77
CA ARG A 189 -3.78 -19.35 14.57
C ARG A 189 -3.39 -19.57 16.04
N GLU A 190 -2.15 -19.89 16.31
CA GLU A 190 -1.64 -20.04 17.69
C GLU A 190 -1.69 -18.71 18.47
N LYS A 191 -1.62 -17.58 17.78
CA LYS A 191 -1.70 -16.23 18.37
C LYS A 191 -3.14 -15.81 18.61
N VAL A 192 -3.70 -16.22 19.74
CA VAL A 192 -5.05 -15.85 20.14
C VAL A 192 -5.08 -14.40 20.64
N ILE A 193 -6.02 -13.61 20.08
CA ILE A 193 -6.29 -12.23 20.47
C ILE A 193 -7.38 -12.19 21.53
N LYS A 194 -8.48 -12.91 21.30
CA LYS A 194 -9.60 -12.96 22.23
C LYS A 194 -10.36 -14.29 22.11
N TRP A 195 -10.68 -14.88 23.26
CA TRP A 195 -11.61 -16.01 23.36
C TRP A 195 -13.04 -15.48 23.36
N ASP A 196 -13.94 -16.21 22.78
CA ASP A 196 -15.40 -15.88 22.79
C ASP A 196 -15.74 -14.49 22.21
N THR A 197 -15.21 -14.21 21.01
CA THR A 197 -15.53 -12.99 20.27
C THR A 197 -16.87 -13.15 19.55
N PRO A 198 -17.78 -12.14 19.58
CA PRO A 198 -19.03 -12.17 18.85
C PRO A 198 -18.82 -12.27 17.33
N PRO A 199 -19.84 -12.74 16.57
CA PRO A 199 -19.78 -12.74 15.12
C PRO A 199 -19.53 -11.36 14.53
N VAL A 200 -18.70 -11.32 13.47
CA VAL A 200 -18.45 -10.11 12.67
C VAL A 200 -19.00 -10.35 11.26
N PRO A 201 -20.22 -9.90 10.97
CA PRO A 201 -20.81 -10.10 9.66
C PRO A 201 -20.20 -9.14 8.62
N ARG A 202 -19.94 -9.63 7.40
CA ARG A 202 -19.63 -8.78 6.26
C ARG A 202 -20.91 -8.20 5.67
N HIS A 203 -21.22 -6.96 6.04
CA HIS A 203 -22.33 -6.19 5.48
C HIS A 203 -21.81 -4.93 4.80
N LEU A 204 -21.88 -4.90 3.47
CA LEU A 204 -21.36 -3.75 2.70
C LEU A 204 -22.28 -2.52 2.83
N PHE A 205 -23.57 -2.71 3.01
CA PHE A 205 -24.58 -1.65 2.98
C PHE A 205 -25.25 -1.36 4.33
N HIS A 206 -24.83 -2.07 5.37
CA HIS A 206 -25.34 -1.91 6.72
C HIS A 206 -24.19 -1.85 7.71
N THR A 207 -24.36 -1.02 8.74
CA THR A 207 -23.40 -0.96 9.84
C THR A 207 -23.50 -2.19 10.72
N SER A 208 -22.38 -2.68 11.23
CA SER A 208 -22.32 -3.71 12.27
C SER A 208 -21.70 -3.11 13.55
N ARG A 209 -21.88 -3.83 14.67
CA ARG A 209 -21.25 -3.45 15.93
C ARG A 209 -19.73 -3.32 15.77
N PHE A 210 -19.11 -4.27 15.09
CA PHE A 210 -17.65 -4.29 14.88
C PHE A 210 -17.15 -3.06 14.12
N ILE A 211 -17.79 -2.70 12.97
CA ILE A 211 -17.34 -1.55 12.18
C ILE A 211 -17.55 -0.22 12.94
N SER A 212 -18.62 -0.11 13.74
CA SER A 212 -18.84 1.06 14.58
C SER A 212 -17.79 1.15 15.69
N ARG A 213 -17.41 0.02 16.29
CA ARG A 213 -16.30 -0.03 17.26
C ARG A 213 -14.97 0.30 16.61
N LEU A 214 -14.70 -0.17 15.40
CA LEU A 214 -13.49 0.17 14.66
C LEU A 214 -13.40 1.68 14.37
N ALA A 215 -14.52 2.34 14.04
CA ALA A 215 -14.56 3.79 13.90
C ALA A 215 -14.20 4.51 15.21
N TYR A 216 -14.75 4.05 16.34
CA TYR A 216 -14.38 4.54 17.67
C TYR A 216 -12.90 4.33 17.96
N MET A 217 -12.36 3.11 17.76
CA MET A 217 -10.95 2.79 18.00
C MET A 217 -10.02 3.70 17.20
N ILE A 218 -10.36 3.98 15.94
CA ILE A 218 -9.57 4.88 15.09
C ILE A 218 -9.62 6.32 15.61
N ARG A 219 -10.78 6.81 16.04
CA ARG A 219 -10.89 8.14 16.64
C ARG A 219 -10.02 8.24 17.89
N ASP A 220 -10.14 7.27 18.78
CA ASP A 220 -9.42 7.26 20.05
C ASP A 220 -7.92 7.12 19.85
N PHE A 221 -7.47 6.15 19.03
CA PHE A 221 -6.06 5.92 18.71
C PHE A 221 -5.38 7.13 18.08
N THR A 222 -6.08 7.85 17.20
CA THR A 222 -5.57 9.07 16.59
C THR A 222 -5.68 10.29 17.51
N GLY A 223 -6.45 10.20 18.60
CA GLY A 223 -6.83 11.35 19.44
C GLY A 223 -7.51 12.44 18.62
N ALA A 224 -8.37 12.05 17.67
CA ALA A 224 -9.12 12.97 16.82
C ALA A 224 -10.48 13.32 17.43
N ASP A 225 -11.08 14.42 16.98
CA ASP A 225 -12.41 14.85 17.45
C ASP A 225 -13.51 13.94 16.92
N ALA A 226 -13.33 13.39 15.71
CA ALA A 226 -14.25 12.47 15.06
C ALA A 226 -13.50 11.46 14.18
N SER A 227 -14.19 10.42 13.70
CA SER A 227 -13.64 9.53 12.68
C SER A 227 -14.62 9.22 11.56
N ILE A 228 -14.06 8.77 10.41
CA ILE A 228 -14.81 8.30 9.26
C ILE A 228 -14.08 7.14 8.60
N ILE A 229 -14.81 6.04 8.37
CA ILE A 229 -14.35 4.83 7.69
C ILE A 229 -15.47 4.27 6.82
N HIS A 230 -15.33 3.06 6.29
CA HIS A 230 -16.38 2.43 5.48
C HIS A 230 -16.53 0.92 5.76
N THR A 231 -17.71 0.36 5.47
CA THR A 231 -18.03 -1.05 5.76
C THR A 231 -17.26 -2.05 4.90
N GLY A 232 -16.77 -1.66 3.72
CA GLY A 232 -15.96 -2.49 2.84
C GLY A 232 -14.62 -2.93 3.45
N LEU A 233 -14.21 -2.35 4.59
CA LEU A 233 -13.05 -2.81 5.36
C LEU A 233 -13.23 -4.22 5.91
N ILE A 234 -14.47 -4.70 6.10
CA ILE A 234 -14.72 -6.08 6.48
C ILE A 234 -14.68 -6.94 5.22
N ALA A 235 -13.54 -7.57 4.94
CA ALA A 235 -13.34 -8.35 3.73
C ALA A 235 -14.03 -9.71 3.78
N LYS A 236 -14.10 -10.36 4.96
CA LYS A 236 -14.77 -11.64 5.20
C LYS A 236 -15.53 -11.62 6.52
N SER A 237 -16.63 -12.37 6.59
CA SER A 237 -17.33 -12.60 7.86
C SER A 237 -16.49 -13.47 8.79
N PHE A 238 -16.69 -13.27 10.09
CA PHE A 238 -16.23 -14.15 11.16
C PHE A 238 -17.44 -14.63 11.96
N GLU A 239 -17.56 -15.94 12.12
CA GLU A 239 -18.76 -16.55 12.72
C GLU A 239 -18.81 -16.45 14.25
N GLY A 240 -17.78 -15.90 14.85
CA GLY A 240 -17.63 -15.81 16.30
C GLY A 240 -16.77 -16.94 16.89
N GLY A 241 -16.47 -16.81 18.18
CA GLY A 241 -15.61 -17.75 18.90
C GLY A 241 -14.19 -17.21 19.11
N THR A 242 -13.18 -18.05 19.03
CA THR A 242 -11.79 -17.65 19.24
C THR A 242 -11.28 -16.81 18.08
N LEU A 243 -10.96 -15.54 18.34
CA LEU A 243 -10.32 -14.64 17.41
C LEU A 243 -8.79 -14.77 17.54
N SER A 244 -8.16 -15.32 16.52
CA SER A 244 -6.70 -15.35 16.37
C SER A 244 -6.21 -14.29 15.40
N GLU A 245 -4.89 -14.10 15.30
CA GLU A 245 -4.30 -13.22 14.27
C GLU A 245 -4.69 -13.67 12.85
N TYR A 246 -4.84 -14.98 12.62
CA TYR A 246 -5.30 -15.50 11.32
C TYR A 246 -6.73 -15.07 10.99
N GLU A 247 -7.67 -15.22 11.93
CA GLU A 247 -9.06 -14.83 11.71
C GLU A 247 -9.18 -13.30 11.55
N LEU A 248 -8.48 -12.53 12.38
CA LEU A 248 -8.45 -11.07 12.25
C LEU A 248 -7.85 -10.63 10.90
N HIS A 249 -6.80 -11.31 10.42
CA HIS A 249 -6.22 -11.04 9.10
C HIS A 249 -7.22 -11.31 7.97
N LYS A 250 -8.05 -12.33 8.07
CA LYS A 250 -9.12 -12.60 7.09
C LYS A 250 -10.21 -11.53 7.11
N VAL A 251 -10.55 -11.01 8.28
CA VAL A 251 -11.56 -9.94 8.44
C VAL A 251 -11.02 -8.61 7.94
N LEU A 252 -9.80 -8.24 8.31
CA LEU A 252 -9.13 -6.97 8.00
C LEU A 252 -7.77 -7.19 7.32
N PRO A 253 -7.73 -7.66 6.05
CA PRO A 253 -6.47 -8.00 5.36
C PRO A 253 -5.68 -6.77 4.90
N HIS A 254 -6.22 -5.57 5.08
CA HIS A 254 -5.72 -4.34 4.47
C HIS A 254 -4.41 -3.87 5.12
N PRO A 255 -3.31 -3.68 4.36
CA PRO A 255 -2.15 -2.94 4.82
C PRO A 255 -2.45 -1.42 4.73
N ILE A 256 -3.37 -0.96 5.56
CA ILE A 256 -3.83 0.43 5.66
C ILE A 256 -3.49 0.95 7.05
N ASN A 257 -2.83 2.09 7.10
CA ASN A 257 -2.58 2.83 8.33
C ASN A 257 -3.68 3.89 8.54
N VAL A 258 -3.79 4.37 9.76
CA VAL A 258 -4.70 5.47 10.06
C VAL A 258 -3.97 6.80 10.04
N VAL A 259 -4.71 7.85 9.78
CA VAL A 259 -4.19 9.21 9.67
C VAL A 259 -5.08 10.18 10.45
N LYS A 260 -4.46 11.12 11.15
CA LYS A 260 -5.14 12.28 11.76
C LYS A 260 -5.03 13.47 10.83
N ILE A 261 -6.16 14.00 10.40
CA ILE A 261 -6.25 15.11 9.44
C ILE A 261 -6.83 16.34 10.14
N LYS A 262 -6.18 17.50 9.94
CA LYS A 262 -6.66 18.78 10.47
C LYS A 262 -7.48 19.51 9.40
N LEU A 263 -8.72 19.86 9.74
CA LEU A 263 -9.73 20.42 8.84
C LEU A 263 -10.41 21.66 9.45
N THR A 264 -10.93 22.52 8.60
CA THR A 264 -11.91 23.51 9.01
C THR A 264 -13.28 22.86 9.20
N GLY A 265 -14.17 23.49 9.99
CA GLY A 265 -15.52 22.96 10.14
C GLY A 265 -16.35 22.96 8.86
N ARG A 266 -16.02 23.82 7.89
CA ARG A 266 -16.61 23.79 6.54
C ARG A 266 -16.21 22.52 5.81
N GLU A 267 -14.93 22.26 5.70
CA GLU A 267 -14.39 21.05 5.05
C GLU A 267 -14.92 19.77 5.71
N LEU A 268 -14.96 19.74 7.04
CA LEU A 268 -15.48 18.59 7.79
C LEU A 268 -16.95 18.29 7.47
N LYS A 269 -17.80 19.34 7.38
CA LYS A 269 -19.21 19.19 6.98
C LYS A 269 -19.36 18.72 5.53
N GLU A 270 -18.53 19.23 4.61
CA GLU A 270 -18.51 18.81 3.21
C GLU A 270 -18.16 17.33 3.09
N ILE A 271 -17.10 16.89 3.77
CA ILE A 271 -16.66 15.49 3.82
C ILE A 271 -17.77 14.58 4.38
N PHE A 272 -18.36 14.97 5.50
CA PHE A 272 -19.46 14.22 6.10
C PHE A 272 -20.65 14.10 5.13
N ASN A 273 -21.08 15.20 4.52
CA ASN A 273 -22.17 15.18 3.55
C ASN A 273 -21.84 14.30 2.34
N GLN A 274 -20.63 14.41 1.82
CA GLN A 274 -20.18 13.61 0.69
C GLN A 274 -20.19 12.10 1.03
N ALA A 275 -19.71 11.74 2.21
CA ALA A 275 -19.74 10.37 2.69
C ALA A 275 -21.16 9.81 2.86
N MET A 276 -22.11 10.65 3.33
CA MET A 276 -23.51 10.23 3.59
C MET A 276 -24.38 10.19 2.33
N ARG A 277 -23.93 10.72 1.19
CA ARG A 277 -24.72 10.72 -0.06
C ARG A 277 -24.78 9.39 -0.78
N HIS A 278 -24.03 8.40 -0.32
CA HIS A 278 -23.93 7.08 -0.96
C HIS A 278 -23.41 7.07 -2.43
N GLU A 279 -22.89 8.20 -2.93
CA GLU A 279 -22.40 8.33 -4.30
C GLU A 279 -21.21 7.40 -4.60
N PHE A 280 -20.39 7.13 -3.58
CA PHE A 280 -19.20 6.27 -3.71
C PHE A 280 -19.42 4.83 -3.23
N ARG A 281 -20.62 4.51 -2.81
CA ARG A 281 -20.93 3.24 -2.12
C ARG A 281 -20.60 2.02 -2.95
N ASP A 282 -20.90 2.08 -4.23
CA ASP A 282 -20.78 0.98 -5.19
C ASP A 282 -19.52 1.09 -6.07
N ASP A 283 -18.67 2.12 -5.83
CA ASP A 283 -17.43 2.32 -6.58
C ASP A 283 -16.46 1.17 -6.35
N ILE A 284 -15.98 0.59 -7.44
CA ILE A 284 -14.92 -0.41 -7.40
C ILE A 284 -13.61 0.27 -7.04
N VAL A 285 -13.01 -0.18 -5.96
CA VAL A 285 -11.76 0.37 -5.41
C VAL A 285 -10.62 -0.61 -5.64
N ARG A 286 -9.55 -0.13 -6.28
CA ARG A 286 -8.34 -0.92 -6.51
C ARG A 286 -7.11 -0.15 -6.02
N GLY A 287 -6.14 -0.89 -5.47
CA GLY A 287 -4.89 -0.32 -4.98
C GLY A 287 -5.01 0.35 -3.59
N MET A 288 -4.05 1.22 -3.28
CA MET A 288 -3.98 2.01 -2.03
C MET A 288 -4.06 1.16 -0.74
N GLY A 289 -3.56 -0.07 -0.78
CA GLY A 289 -3.64 -0.99 0.37
C GLY A 289 -5.00 -1.65 0.59
N PHE A 290 -6.05 -1.24 -0.12
CA PHE A 290 -7.38 -1.83 0.02
C PHE A 290 -7.45 -3.22 -0.64
N ARG A 291 -8.01 -4.20 0.07
CA ARG A 291 -8.16 -5.60 -0.35
C ARG A 291 -9.63 -6.02 -0.48
N GLY A 292 -10.56 -5.07 -0.37
CA GLY A 292 -11.99 -5.28 -0.64
C GLY A 292 -12.34 -4.94 -2.09
N ASP A 293 -13.65 -4.97 -2.38
CA ASP A 293 -14.18 -4.73 -3.72
C ASP A 293 -14.71 -3.30 -3.88
N ILE A 294 -15.56 -2.88 -2.95
CA ILE A 294 -16.24 -1.57 -2.93
C ILE A 294 -16.18 -0.94 -1.54
N PHE A 295 -16.44 0.37 -1.46
CA PHE A 295 -16.49 1.04 -0.16
C PHE A 295 -17.67 0.60 0.71
N GLY A 296 -18.84 0.39 0.11
CA GLY A 296 -20.06 0.20 0.88
C GLY A 296 -20.50 1.49 1.61
N THR A 297 -21.06 1.33 2.80
CA THR A 297 -21.58 2.45 3.60
C THR A 297 -20.47 3.09 4.42
N PHE A 298 -20.39 4.42 4.39
CA PHE A 298 -19.51 5.14 5.31
C PHE A 298 -20.06 5.13 6.74
N VAL A 299 -19.16 5.02 7.69
CA VAL A 299 -19.45 4.95 9.13
C VAL A 299 -18.64 6.00 9.83
N THR A 300 -19.26 6.73 10.72
CA THR A 300 -18.65 7.80 11.49
C THR A 300 -18.73 7.54 12.99
N ASP A 301 -17.77 8.05 13.73
CA ASP A 301 -17.85 8.14 15.18
C ASP A 301 -17.67 9.59 15.64
N ASN A 302 -18.47 9.98 16.62
CA ASN A 302 -18.50 11.29 17.27
C ASN A 302 -18.82 12.50 16.37
N ILE A 303 -19.33 12.28 15.14
CA ILE A 303 -19.84 13.34 14.26
C ILE A 303 -21.22 12.97 13.73
N GLY A 304 -22.13 13.93 13.65
CA GLY A 304 -23.47 13.71 13.15
C GLY A 304 -24.17 15.00 12.72
N TYR A 305 -25.27 14.80 11.97
CA TYR A 305 -26.20 15.85 11.58
C TYR A 305 -27.52 15.66 12.33
N VAL A 306 -27.96 16.71 13.04
CA VAL A 306 -29.25 16.74 13.74
C VAL A 306 -30.26 17.44 12.85
N GLU A 307 -31.14 16.69 12.21
CA GLU A 307 -32.08 17.18 11.19
C GLU A 307 -33.04 18.23 11.73
N SER A 308 -33.60 18.00 12.94
CA SER A 308 -34.52 18.94 13.61
C SER A 308 -33.90 20.32 13.84
N LYS A 309 -32.59 20.38 14.02
CA LYS A 309 -31.83 21.62 14.23
C LYS A 309 -31.13 22.12 12.95
N ARG A 310 -31.07 21.30 11.89
CA ARG A 310 -30.27 21.52 10.66
C ARG A 310 -28.83 21.93 10.96
N LYS A 311 -28.19 21.23 11.90
CA LYS A 311 -26.85 21.54 12.42
C LYS A 311 -26.00 20.28 12.53
N TYR A 312 -24.68 20.46 12.34
CA TYR A 312 -23.67 19.43 12.54
C TYR A 312 -23.04 19.56 13.92
N TYR A 313 -22.75 18.42 14.53
CA TYR A 313 -22.18 18.32 15.86
C TYR A 313 -21.02 17.36 15.91
N ILE A 314 -20.05 17.63 16.77
CA ILE A 314 -19.07 16.69 17.30
C ILE A 314 -19.43 16.52 18.78
N GLY A 315 -19.82 15.30 19.15
CA GLY A 315 -20.41 15.07 20.46
C GLY A 315 -21.60 16.00 20.66
N GLU A 316 -21.55 16.83 21.70
CA GLU A 316 -22.59 17.82 22.03
C GLU A 316 -22.33 19.21 21.43
N GLU A 317 -21.13 19.44 20.87
CA GLU A 317 -20.73 20.75 20.38
C GLU A 317 -21.08 20.95 18.90
N ARG A 318 -21.69 22.11 18.61
CA ARG A 318 -22.02 22.51 17.25
C ARG A 318 -20.75 22.83 16.45
N ILE A 319 -20.60 22.26 15.26
CA ILE A 319 -19.50 22.58 14.34
C ILE A 319 -19.62 23.98 13.79
N LYS A 320 -18.60 24.81 14.06
CA LYS A 320 -18.45 26.19 13.55
C LYS A 320 -17.65 26.12 12.24
N GLU A 321 -18.09 26.85 11.19
CA GLU A 321 -17.43 26.78 9.87
C GLU A 321 -15.94 27.13 9.86
N ASN A 322 -15.58 28.16 10.62
CA ASN A 322 -14.19 28.61 10.74
C ASN A 322 -13.45 27.95 11.94
N GLY A 323 -14.11 27.03 12.65
CA GLY A 323 -13.47 26.23 13.70
C GLY A 323 -12.47 25.26 13.11
N THR A 324 -11.51 24.85 13.92
CA THR A 324 -10.52 23.83 13.56
C THR A 324 -10.88 22.54 14.25
N TYR A 325 -10.90 21.45 13.49
CA TYR A 325 -11.24 20.11 13.95
C TYR A 325 -10.24 19.09 13.40
N THR A 326 -10.21 17.93 14.05
CA THR A 326 -9.37 16.80 13.63
C THR A 326 -10.24 15.59 13.30
N LEU A 327 -9.86 14.89 12.23
CA LEU A 327 -10.55 13.68 11.77
C LEU A 327 -9.58 12.51 11.73
N GLY A 328 -9.91 11.42 12.43
CA GLY A 328 -9.23 10.14 12.33
C GLY A 328 -9.81 9.35 11.16
N THR A 329 -8.97 8.88 10.24
CA THR A 329 -9.43 8.16 9.07
C THR A 329 -8.31 7.31 8.45
N LEU A 330 -8.48 6.83 7.22
CA LEU A 330 -7.60 5.92 6.52
C LEU A 330 -6.60 6.69 5.64
N ASP A 331 -5.37 6.22 5.57
CA ASP A 331 -4.33 6.80 4.72
C ASP A 331 -4.70 6.78 3.24
N MET A 332 -5.42 5.75 2.79
CA MET A 332 -5.89 5.61 1.41
C MET A 332 -6.75 6.79 0.93
N TYR A 333 -7.41 7.51 1.82
CA TYR A 333 -8.20 8.69 1.44
C TYR A 333 -7.35 9.93 1.19
N THR A 334 -6.11 9.96 1.68
CA THR A 334 -5.22 11.13 1.57
C THR A 334 -4.76 11.43 0.15
N PHE A 335 -4.93 10.50 -0.78
CA PHE A 335 -4.70 10.73 -2.21
C PHE A 335 -5.72 11.67 -2.85
N GLY A 336 -6.79 12.03 -2.12
CA GLY A 336 -7.76 13.04 -2.53
C GLY A 336 -8.71 12.63 -3.66
N ARG A 337 -8.75 11.34 -4.00
CA ARG A 337 -9.67 10.82 -5.03
C ARG A 337 -11.13 10.87 -4.57
N ILE A 338 -11.38 10.57 -3.29
CA ILE A 338 -12.72 10.52 -2.70
C ILE A 338 -13.02 11.86 -2.01
N PHE A 339 -12.11 12.29 -1.17
CA PHE A 339 -12.20 13.54 -0.41
C PHE A 339 -11.09 14.49 -0.86
N PRO A 340 -11.33 15.33 -1.89
CA PRO A 340 -10.31 16.25 -2.42
C PRO A 340 -9.69 17.16 -1.36
N GLN A 341 -10.46 17.50 -0.32
CA GLN A 341 -10.02 18.32 0.83
C GLN A 341 -8.81 17.71 1.54
N PHE A 342 -8.67 16.39 1.53
CA PHE A 342 -7.55 15.71 2.18
C PHE A 342 -6.22 15.94 1.46
N LYS A 343 -6.23 16.26 0.16
CA LYS A 343 -4.99 16.44 -0.62
C LYS A 343 -4.09 17.53 -0.03
N SER A 344 -4.66 18.67 0.33
CA SER A 344 -3.95 19.83 0.87
C SER A 344 -3.93 19.93 2.39
N ALA A 345 -4.79 19.18 3.11
CA ALA A 345 -4.91 19.25 4.55
C ALA A 345 -3.63 18.77 5.27
N LYS A 346 -3.36 19.34 6.45
CA LYS A 346 -2.26 18.87 7.31
C LYS A 346 -2.60 17.51 7.90
N LYS A 347 -1.70 16.55 7.71
CA LYS A 347 -1.84 15.14 8.08
C LYS A 347 -0.77 14.68 9.05
N ILE A 348 -1.12 13.75 9.93
CA ILE A 348 -0.20 13.00 10.78
C ILE A 348 -0.52 11.52 10.55
N TYR A 349 0.37 10.81 9.87
CA TYR A 349 0.25 9.37 9.67
C TYR A 349 0.63 8.65 10.96
N MET A 350 -0.24 7.76 11.41
CA MET A 350 -0.05 6.97 12.62
C MET A 350 0.55 5.63 12.23
N MET A 351 1.86 5.57 12.20
CA MET A 351 2.60 4.42 11.71
C MET A 351 3.48 3.85 12.82
N PRO A 352 3.82 2.57 12.77
CA PRO A 352 3.61 1.59 11.67
C PRO A 352 2.30 0.81 11.73
N GLU A 353 1.43 1.03 12.72
CA GLU A 353 0.27 0.21 13.01
C GLU A 353 -0.74 0.18 11.84
N PHE A 354 -1.13 -1.02 11.41
CA PHE A 354 -2.26 -1.24 10.52
C PHE A 354 -3.59 -1.31 11.30
N LEU A 355 -4.70 -1.30 10.59
CA LEU A 355 -6.04 -1.42 11.20
C LEU A 355 -6.16 -2.62 12.15
N ARG A 356 -5.63 -3.79 11.76
CA ARG A 356 -5.66 -4.99 12.60
C ARG A 356 -4.81 -4.86 13.86
N ASP A 357 -3.72 -4.08 13.82
CA ASP A 357 -2.89 -3.84 15.00
C ASP A 357 -3.62 -2.95 16.01
N ILE A 358 -4.37 -1.96 15.52
CA ILE A 358 -5.26 -1.15 16.37
C ILE A 358 -6.31 -2.04 17.03
N VAL A 359 -6.94 -2.95 16.28
CA VAL A 359 -7.92 -3.90 16.85
C VAL A 359 -7.30 -4.75 17.95
N LYS A 360 -6.04 -5.20 17.78
CA LYS A 360 -5.32 -5.94 18.83
C LYS A 360 -5.07 -5.11 20.09
N LEU A 361 -4.79 -3.81 19.94
CA LEU A 361 -4.60 -2.90 21.08
C LEU A 361 -5.89 -2.68 21.89
N TYR A 362 -7.04 -2.77 21.23
CA TYR A 362 -8.37 -2.56 21.81
C TYR A 362 -9.18 -3.87 21.96
N ASN A 363 -8.50 -4.99 22.14
CA ASN A 363 -9.13 -6.32 22.15
C ASN A 363 -10.22 -6.49 23.22
N GLU A 364 -10.14 -5.75 24.35
CA GLU A 364 -11.16 -5.75 25.40
C GLU A 364 -12.49 -5.16 24.91
N ASP A 365 -12.44 -4.29 23.91
CA ASP A 365 -13.58 -3.59 23.32
C ASP A 365 -14.29 -4.34 22.18
N LEU A 366 -13.81 -5.52 21.82
CA LEU A 366 -14.35 -6.35 20.72
C LEU A 366 -15.65 -7.06 21.08
#